data_54b61c71c3a5825ce08616c823a36095
#
_entry.id   54b61c71c3a5825ce08616c823a36095
#
_cell.length_a   1.000
_cell.length_b   1.000
_cell.length_c   1.000
_cell.angle_alpha   90.00
_cell.angle_beta   90.00
_cell.angle_gamma   90.00
#
_symmetry.space_group_name_H-M   'P 1'
#
loop_
_entity.id
_entity.type
_entity.pdbx_description
1 polymer ?
#
loop_
_entity_poly.entity_id
_entity_poly.type
_entity_poly.pdbx_seq_one_letter_code
_entity_poly.pdbx_strand_id
1 'polypeptide(L)'
;MLLYLHVVDLSSMFECSPVTDLHNLSNPCSLQDAGDRKDVFFYQADDNHYVPRSLMLDLEPRVIDGIKRSEYRNLYNHENFFLPKQGGGAGNIWANGYEQGQLHEEEILDMIDREVDGSDSLEGFVLCHSIAGGTGSGMGSWLMEALNERYEKKLVQSYSVFPNQTESSDVVVQPYNSVLTLKRLVQNCDSTVVLDNTALNRIAMDRLHIENPSFAQANSLVSTVMAASTTTLRYPGYMNNDLVGLIASLVPTPRCHFLMTGYTPLESMSSTDDSGSARAVSNVRKTSVLDVMRRLLQAKNTMVSINQRSRELGESKYIALLNIIQGDVDPAQVHKSLQRIRERNLARFIDWAPASIQVALSRKSPYVQSANKVSGLMLGNHTSIRSLFRGCLDQFDKLMSKGFNRDGTRSNLSAPFLDRYEHSGVANMFSRSARADGKTEFEESREVVQQLHDEYEAAEGSDYLTWVAQQN
;
A
#
# COMPACT_ATOMS: atom_id res chain seq x y z
N MET A 1 6.10 -10.13 7.75
CA MET A 1 5.11 -9.84 6.68
C MET A 1 5.79 -10.09 5.37
N LEU A 2 5.23 -10.96 4.58
CA LEU A 2 5.73 -11.37 3.27
C LEU A 2 5.92 -10.16 2.36
N LEU A 3 7.02 -10.11 1.63
CA LEU A 3 7.23 -9.19 0.52
C LEU A 3 6.61 -9.81 -0.73
N TYR A 4 5.77 -9.06 -1.42
CA TYR A 4 5.01 -9.53 -2.55
C TYR A 4 5.11 -8.55 -3.70
N LEU A 5 5.53 -9.04 -4.85
CA LEU A 5 5.71 -8.25 -6.07
C LEU A 5 4.77 -8.77 -7.16
N HIS A 6 3.99 -7.88 -7.75
CA HIS A 6 3.22 -8.14 -8.95
C HIS A 6 3.83 -7.43 -10.16
N VAL A 7 3.89 -8.13 -11.26
CA VAL A 7 4.20 -7.59 -12.58
C VAL A 7 2.88 -7.22 -13.26
N VAL A 8 2.75 -5.99 -13.72
CA VAL A 8 1.53 -5.46 -14.36
C VAL A 8 1.73 -5.40 -15.86
N ASP A 9 0.91 -6.15 -16.60
CA ASP A 9 0.89 -6.19 -18.05
C ASP A 9 -0.41 -5.60 -18.61
N LEU A 10 -0.32 -4.82 -19.68
CA LEU A 10 -1.47 -4.18 -20.34
C LEU A 10 -1.98 -4.91 -21.56
N SER A 11 -1.35 -6.00 -21.97
CA SER A 11 -1.55 -6.53 -23.31
C SER A 11 -2.89 -7.22 -23.54
N SER A 12 -3.54 -7.77 -22.56
CA SER A 12 -4.89 -8.34 -22.74
C SER A 12 -5.66 -8.77 -21.47
N MET A 13 -6.61 -9.62 -21.47
CA MET A 13 -7.78 -9.49 -20.62
C MET A 13 -8.17 -10.70 -19.78
N PHE A 14 -8.05 -10.71 -18.39
CA PHE A 14 -8.85 -11.60 -17.54
C PHE A 14 -8.71 -11.40 -16.03
N GLU A 15 -9.64 -11.82 -15.22
CA GLU A 15 -9.77 -11.49 -13.82
C GLU A 15 -9.83 -12.66 -12.85
N CYS A 16 -9.23 -12.51 -11.69
CA CYS A 16 -9.57 -13.30 -10.52
C CYS A 16 -9.91 -12.38 -9.33
N SER A 17 -11.05 -12.63 -8.73
CA SER A 17 -11.34 -12.07 -7.42
C SER A 17 -10.53 -12.80 -6.36
N PRO A 18 -9.90 -12.12 -5.42
CA PRO A 18 -9.33 -12.82 -4.31
C PRO A 18 -10.48 -13.50 -3.56
N VAL A 19 -10.49 -14.77 -3.47
CA VAL A 19 -11.06 -15.48 -2.32
C VAL A 19 -12.10 -16.57 -2.53
N THR A 20 -12.95 -16.68 -3.56
CA THR A 20 -14.03 -17.66 -3.33
C THR A 20 -14.38 -18.69 -4.39
N ASP A 21 -13.94 -18.59 -5.63
CA ASP A 21 -14.43 -19.56 -6.63
C ASP A 21 -13.38 -20.13 -7.58
N LEU A 22 -12.30 -20.73 -7.05
CA LEU A 22 -11.36 -21.54 -7.83
C LEU A 22 -12.02 -22.75 -8.52
N HIS A 23 -13.18 -23.22 -8.02
CA HIS A 23 -13.92 -24.32 -8.62
C HIS A 23 -14.67 -23.97 -9.90
N ASN A 24 -14.94 -22.68 -10.14
CA ASN A 24 -15.65 -22.22 -11.35
C ASN A 24 -14.73 -21.83 -12.52
N LEU A 25 -13.41 -21.77 -12.32
CA LEU A 25 -12.42 -21.51 -13.36
C LEU A 25 -12.24 -22.67 -14.37
N SER A 26 -12.86 -23.82 -14.10
CA SER A 26 -12.76 -25.01 -14.96
C SER A 26 -13.72 -25.02 -16.18
N ASN A 27 -14.58 -24.01 -16.36
CA ASN A 27 -15.47 -23.91 -17.52
C ASN A 27 -15.06 -22.79 -18.47
N PRO A 28 -14.26 -23.06 -19.50
CA PRO A 28 -13.75 -22.05 -20.44
C PRO A 28 -14.81 -21.40 -21.34
N CYS A 29 -15.99 -21.97 -21.48
CA CYS A 29 -17.00 -21.52 -22.44
C CYS A 29 -17.88 -20.33 -21.99
N SER A 30 -17.90 -19.97 -20.70
CA SER A 30 -18.77 -18.88 -20.20
C SER A 30 -18.02 -17.55 -19.98
N LEU A 31 -16.73 -17.51 -20.23
CA LEU A 31 -15.84 -16.42 -19.81
C LEU A 31 -15.47 -15.43 -20.95
N GLN A 32 -15.78 -15.78 -22.22
CA GLN A 32 -15.36 -14.98 -23.37
C GLN A 32 -16.15 -13.68 -23.61
N ASP A 33 -17.30 -13.48 -22.93
CA ASP A 33 -18.20 -12.34 -23.21
C ASP A 33 -18.19 -11.23 -22.14
N ALA A 34 -17.38 -11.35 -21.08
CA ALA A 34 -17.47 -10.44 -19.93
C ALA A 34 -16.71 -9.10 -20.11
N GLY A 35 -15.82 -9.00 -21.08
CA GLY A 35 -15.01 -7.80 -21.32
C GLY A 35 -13.99 -7.50 -20.23
N ASP A 36 -13.51 -8.54 -19.57
CA ASP A 36 -12.58 -8.48 -18.45
C ASP A 36 -11.12 -8.48 -18.92
N ARG A 37 -10.22 -7.78 -18.21
CA ARG A 37 -8.77 -7.82 -18.43
C ARG A 37 -8.09 -8.73 -17.41
N LYS A 38 -8.04 -10.04 -17.65
CA LYS A 38 -7.36 -10.98 -16.74
C LYS A 38 -5.84 -10.87 -16.86
N ASP A 39 -5.31 -10.69 -18.05
CA ASP A 39 -3.86 -10.74 -18.31
C ASP A 39 -3.08 -9.61 -17.68
N VAL A 40 -3.75 -8.56 -17.17
CA VAL A 40 -3.09 -7.51 -16.38
C VAL A 40 -2.32 -8.09 -15.19
N PHE A 41 -2.87 -9.13 -14.54
CA PHE A 41 -2.27 -9.73 -13.35
C PHE A 41 -2.04 -11.23 -13.45
N PHE A 42 -2.49 -11.87 -14.52
CA PHE A 42 -2.42 -13.32 -14.71
C PHE A 42 -1.90 -13.66 -16.09
N TYR A 43 -1.30 -14.82 -16.24
CA TYR A 43 -1.06 -15.45 -17.52
C TYR A 43 -1.81 -16.78 -17.58
N GLN A 44 -2.11 -17.22 -18.79
CA GLN A 44 -2.78 -18.50 -19.01
C GLN A 44 -1.73 -19.58 -19.20
N ALA A 45 -1.82 -20.66 -18.39
CA ALA A 45 -0.99 -21.82 -18.54
C ALA A 45 -1.50 -22.77 -19.65
N ASP A 46 -0.67 -23.71 -20.09
CA ASP A 46 -0.98 -24.65 -21.18
C ASP A 46 -2.24 -25.49 -20.93
N ASP A 47 -2.58 -25.72 -19.69
CA ASP A 47 -3.77 -26.47 -19.24
C ASP A 47 -5.01 -25.60 -19.05
N ASN A 48 -4.99 -24.37 -19.56
CA ASN A 48 -6.07 -23.36 -19.53
C ASN A 48 -6.41 -22.79 -18.16
N HIS A 49 -5.64 -23.01 -17.12
CA HIS A 49 -5.85 -22.27 -15.88
C HIS A 49 -5.00 -21.00 -15.84
N TYR A 50 -5.41 -20.04 -14.98
CA TYR A 50 -4.77 -18.74 -14.86
C TYR A 50 -3.83 -18.73 -13.64
N VAL A 51 -2.60 -18.28 -13.87
CA VAL A 51 -1.56 -18.19 -12.86
C VAL A 51 -1.23 -16.70 -12.64
N PRO A 52 -1.21 -16.20 -11.38
CA PRO A 52 -0.88 -14.81 -11.11
C PRO A 52 0.59 -14.50 -11.43
N ARG A 53 0.81 -13.38 -12.10
CA ARG A 53 2.15 -12.81 -12.36
C ARG A 53 2.70 -12.22 -11.06
N SER A 54 3.12 -13.06 -10.14
CA SER A 54 3.49 -12.65 -8.79
C SER A 54 4.65 -13.43 -8.24
N LEU A 55 5.55 -12.70 -7.58
CA LEU A 55 6.68 -13.26 -6.86
C LEU A 55 6.47 -13.07 -5.37
N MET A 56 6.75 -14.11 -4.61
CA MET A 56 6.69 -14.10 -3.16
C MET A 56 8.08 -14.27 -2.58
N LEU A 57 8.55 -13.24 -1.91
CA LEU A 57 9.89 -13.16 -1.35
C LEU A 57 9.81 -13.12 0.17
N ASP A 58 10.39 -14.07 0.86
CA ASP A 58 10.52 -14.02 2.32
C ASP A 58 11.83 -14.67 2.78
N LEU A 59 12.33 -14.19 3.89
CA LEU A 59 13.51 -14.74 4.56
C LEU A 59 13.11 -15.77 5.63
N GLU A 60 11.81 -15.88 5.92
CA GLU A 60 11.26 -16.78 6.92
C GLU A 60 10.29 -17.78 6.26
N PRO A 61 10.49 -19.12 6.44
CA PRO A 61 9.72 -20.14 5.70
C PRO A 61 8.25 -20.23 6.13
N ARG A 62 7.91 -19.75 7.32
CA ARG A 62 6.61 -19.98 7.96
C ARG A 62 5.43 -19.54 7.09
N VAL A 63 5.51 -18.38 6.45
CA VAL A 63 4.38 -17.82 5.68
C VAL A 63 4.30 -18.53 4.32
N ILE A 64 5.42 -18.70 3.62
CA ILE A 64 5.48 -19.40 2.33
C ILE A 64 5.02 -20.86 2.48
N ASP A 65 5.47 -21.57 3.51
CA ASP A 65 5.02 -22.93 3.79
C ASP A 65 3.51 -22.98 4.10
N GLY A 66 2.99 -21.95 4.77
CA GLY A 66 1.55 -21.79 5.00
C GLY A 66 0.77 -21.71 3.69
N ILE A 67 1.24 -20.93 2.73
CA ILE A 67 0.63 -20.78 1.40
C ILE A 67 0.72 -22.10 0.62
N LYS A 68 1.90 -22.76 0.61
CA LYS A 68 2.12 -24.06 -0.06
C LYS A 68 1.28 -25.20 0.51
N ARG A 69 0.76 -25.06 1.73
CA ARG A 69 -0.14 -26.06 2.37
C ARG A 69 -1.61 -25.67 2.31
N SER A 70 -1.93 -24.44 1.87
CA SER A 70 -3.30 -23.93 1.77
C SER A 70 -4.04 -24.54 0.57
N GLU A 71 -5.34 -24.28 0.49
CA GLU A 71 -6.18 -24.62 -0.66
C GLU A 71 -5.70 -23.96 -1.96
N TYR A 72 -5.00 -22.82 -1.84
CA TYR A 72 -4.47 -22.02 -2.96
C TYR A 72 -3.08 -22.47 -3.45
N ARG A 73 -2.55 -23.59 -2.97
CA ARG A 73 -1.19 -24.08 -3.30
C ARG A 73 -0.94 -24.23 -4.82
N ASN A 74 -1.99 -24.59 -5.58
CA ASN A 74 -1.90 -24.80 -7.02
C ASN A 74 -2.17 -23.54 -7.86
N LEU A 75 -2.48 -22.41 -7.20
CA LEU A 75 -2.73 -21.15 -7.90
C LEU A 75 -1.44 -20.49 -8.39
N TYR A 76 -0.38 -20.60 -7.59
CA TYR A 76 0.86 -19.88 -7.83
C TYR A 76 1.89 -20.77 -8.55
N ASN A 77 2.72 -20.15 -9.38
CA ASN A 77 3.89 -20.82 -9.92
C ASN A 77 4.88 -21.11 -8.77
N HIS A 78 5.29 -22.37 -8.64
CA HIS A 78 6.20 -22.80 -7.58
C HIS A 78 7.61 -22.20 -7.72
N GLU A 79 8.01 -21.80 -8.91
CA GLU A 79 9.29 -21.16 -9.18
C GLU A 79 9.32 -19.67 -8.76
N ASN A 80 8.17 -19.08 -8.47
CA ASN A 80 8.03 -17.68 -8.05
C ASN A 80 8.07 -17.50 -6.53
N PHE A 81 8.50 -18.51 -5.80
CA PHE A 81 8.73 -18.44 -4.36
C PHE A 81 10.22 -18.38 -4.06
N PHE A 82 10.69 -17.24 -3.58
CA PHE A 82 12.03 -17.09 -3.06
C PHE A 82 12.07 -17.37 -1.56
N LEU A 83 12.94 -18.29 -1.17
CA LEU A 83 13.25 -18.63 0.22
C LEU A 83 14.72 -19.04 0.32
N PRO A 84 15.58 -18.31 1.05
CA PRO A 84 16.98 -18.66 1.16
C PRO A 84 17.17 -20.00 1.88
N LYS A 85 18.08 -20.83 1.40
CA LYS A 85 18.36 -22.18 1.93
C LYS A 85 18.81 -22.18 3.39
N GLN A 86 19.45 -21.11 3.83
CA GLN A 86 19.93 -20.92 5.21
C GLN A 86 18.93 -20.13 6.08
N GLY A 87 17.63 -20.22 5.80
CA GLY A 87 16.56 -19.43 6.40
C GLY A 87 16.78 -19.12 7.89
N GLY A 88 16.97 -17.83 8.19
CA GLY A 88 17.15 -17.32 9.55
C GLY A 88 16.32 -16.09 9.80
N GLY A 89 15.60 -15.60 8.77
CA GLY A 89 14.88 -14.35 8.84
C GLY A 89 15.80 -13.12 8.95
N ALA A 90 15.25 -11.92 8.86
CA ALA A 90 16.02 -10.68 9.05
C ALA A 90 16.10 -10.21 10.51
N GLY A 91 15.56 -10.96 11.47
CA GLY A 91 15.55 -10.60 12.89
C GLY A 91 14.88 -9.25 13.19
N ASN A 92 13.92 -8.84 12.37
CA ASN A 92 13.24 -7.54 12.40
C ASN A 92 14.20 -6.34 12.23
N ILE A 93 15.34 -6.50 11.58
CA ILE A 93 16.34 -5.46 11.34
C ILE A 93 16.41 -5.15 9.85
N TRP A 94 16.24 -3.89 9.48
CA TRP A 94 16.28 -3.41 8.10
C TRP A 94 17.59 -3.78 7.41
N ALA A 95 18.73 -3.53 8.08
CA ALA A 95 20.05 -3.78 7.53
C ALA A 95 20.29 -5.24 7.12
N ASN A 96 19.82 -6.19 7.94
CA ASN A 96 19.93 -7.61 7.62
C ASN A 96 19.05 -7.99 6.42
N GLY A 97 17.83 -7.41 6.34
CA GLY A 97 16.95 -7.63 5.20
C GLY A 97 17.53 -7.08 3.89
N TYR A 98 18.14 -5.91 3.95
CA TYR A 98 18.81 -5.26 2.83
C TYR A 98 20.04 -6.07 2.36
N GLU A 99 20.88 -6.50 3.29
CA GLU A 99 22.03 -7.35 3.03
C GLU A 99 21.64 -8.68 2.35
N GLN A 100 20.58 -9.34 2.85
CA GLN A 100 20.08 -10.55 2.23
C GLN A 100 19.55 -10.31 0.81
N GLY A 101 18.95 -9.17 0.53
CA GLY A 101 18.59 -8.76 -0.82
C GLY A 101 19.80 -8.67 -1.74
N GLN A 102 20.87 -8.00 -1.30
CA GLN A 102 22.12 -7.90 -2.07
C GLN A 102 22.80 -9.27 -2.29
N LEU A 103 22.81 -10.14 -1.28
CA LEU A 103 23.44 -11.47 -1.39
C LEU A 103 22.73 -12.38 -2.40
N HIS A 104 21.42 -12.21 -2.57
CA HIS A 104 20.59 -13.03 -3.46
C HIS A 104 20.12 -12.26 -4.70
N GLU A 105 20.81 -11.18 -5.07
CA GLU A 105 20.46 -10.29 -6.16
C GLU A 105 20.23 -11.04 -7.47
N GLU A 106 21.19 -11.86 -7.90
CA GLU A 106 21.09 -12.61 -9.16
C GLU A 106 19.86 -13.51 -9.19
N GLU A 107 19.59 -14.26 -8.13
CA GLU A 107 18.48 -15.21 -8.07
C GLU A 107 17.12 -14.48 -8.12
N ILE A 108 17.00 -13.35 -7.40
CA ILE A 108 15.75 -12.57 -7.35
C ILE A 108 15.51 -11.85 -8.67
N LEU A 109 16.55 -11.25 -9.26
CA LEU A 109 16.42 -10.56 -10.55
C LEU A 109 16.13 -11.52 -11.68
N ASP A 110 16.70 -12.73 -11.70
CA ASP A 110 16.38 -13.76 -12.68
C ASP A 110 14.90 -14.18 -12.62
N MET A 111 14.34 -14.26 -11.41
CA MET A 111 12.92 -14.55 -11.24
C MET A 111 12.05 -13.42 -11.78
N ILE A 112 12.44 -12.17 -11.56
CA ILE A 112 11.72 -10.99 -12.05
C ILE A 112 11.80 -10.92 -13.57
N ASP A 113 13.00 -11.07 -14.14
CA ASP A 113 13.21 -11.05 -15.58
C ASP A 113 12.37 -12.09 -16.31
N ARG A 114 12.26 -13.30 -15.76
CA ARG A 114 11.43 -14.37 -16.32
C ARG A 114 9.95 -13.99 -16.38
N GLU A 115 9.41 -13.35 -15.33
CA GLU A 115 8.02 -12.85 -15.35
C GLU A 115 7.84 -11.66 -16.30
N VAL A 116 8.85 -10.79 -16.42
CA VAL A 116 8.84 -9.66 -17.34
C VAL A 116 8.93 -10.15 -18.79
N ASP A 117 9.78 -11.12 -19.09
CA ASP A 117 9.92 -11.70 -20.43
C ASP A 117 8.65 -12.43 -20.89
N GLY A 118 7.88 -12.97 -19.93
CA GLY A 118 6.56 -13.55 -20.19
C GLY A 118 5.43 -12.52 -20.38
N SER A 119 5.75 -11.23 -20.41
CA SER A 119 4.81 -10.12 -20.51
C SER A 119 4.98 -9.39 -21.83
N ASP A 120 3.91 -9.22 -22.61
CA ASP A 120 3.99 -8.54 -23.92
C ASP A 120 4.16 -7.02 -23.78
N SER A 121 3.61 -6.42 -22.72
CA SER A 121 3.64 -4.98 -22.49
C SER A 121 3.69 -4.63 -21.00
N LEU A 122 4.88 -4.74 -20.42
CA LEU A 122 5.10 -4.35 -19.03
C LEU A 122 4.78 -2.87 -18.81
N GLU A 123 3.84 -2.57 -17.92
CA GLU A 123 3.54 -1.22 -17.48
C GLU A 123 4.36 -0.84 -16.23
N GLY A 124 4.41 -1.73 -15.27
CA GLY A 124 5.12 -1.50 -14.03
C GLY A 124 4.99 -2.63 -13.02
N PHE A 125 5.37 -2.32 -11.80
CA PHE A 125 5.41 -3.25 -10.69
C PHE A 125 4.53 -2.77 -9.53
N VAL A 126 3.87 -3.71 -8.87
CA VAL A 126 3.10 -3.46 -7.64
C VAL A 126 3.75 -4.21 -6.49
N LEU A 127 4.30 -3.49 -5.55
CA LEU A 127 5.02 -4.01 -4.40
C LEU A 127 4.14 -3.95 -3.14
N CYS A 128 3.96 -5.06 -2.44
CA CYS A 128 3.24 -5.12 -1.17
C CYS A 128 4.19 -5.49 -0.03
N HIS A 129 4.39 -4.60 0.91
CA HIS A 129 5.34 -4.80 1.99
C HIS A 129 4.95 -4.10 3.29
N SER A 130 5.62 -4.46 4.38
CA SER A 130 5.60 -3.70 5.64
C SER A 130 6.84 -2.86 5.77
N ILE A 131 6.69 -1.63 6.27
CA ILE A 131 7.83 -0.73 6.49
C ILE A 131 8.56 -0.95 7.83
N ALA A 132 7.99 -1.71 8.75
CA ALA A 132 8.48 -1.81 10.12
C ALA A 132 9.12 -3.16 10.47
N GLY A 133 8.98 -4.18 9.61
CA GLY A 133 9.64 -5.48 9.78
C GLY A 133 11.09 -5.48 9.27
N GLY A 134 11.72 -6.64 9.19
CA GLY A 134 13.07 -6.79 8.63
C GLY A 134 13.05 -7.09 7.12
N THR A 135 12.36 -8.16 6.70
CA THR A 135 12.26 -8.56 5.28
C THR A 135 11.51 -7.50 4.46
N GLY A 136 10.26 -7.18 4.84
CA GLY A 136 9.43 -6.23 4.09
C GLY A 136 10.02 -4.82 4.01
N SER A 137 10.76 -4.38 5.03
CA SER A 137 11.42 -3.08 5.04
C SER A 137 12.80 -3.12 4.35
N GLY A 138 13.71 -3.99 4.80
CA GLY A 138 15.09 -4.03 4.31
C GLY A 138 15.20 -4.60 2.90
N MET A 139 14.74 -5.83 2.69
CA MET A 139 14.74 -6.46 1.37
C MET A 139 13.82 -5.73 0.40
N GLY A 140 12.67 -5.20 0.87
CA GLY A 140 11.79 -4.37 0.07
C GLY A 140 12.45 -3.06 -0.37
N SER A 141 13.26 -2.42 0.48
CA SER A 141 14.04 -1.23 0.13
C SER A 141 15.08 -1.52 -0.94
N TRP A 142 15.84 -2.60 -0.78
CA TRP A 142 16.78 -3.05 -1.79
C TRP A 142 16.07 -3.34 -3.13
N LEU A 143 14.95 -4.04 -3.08
CA LEU A 143 14.19 -4.40 -4.29
C LEU A 143 13.67 -3.15 -5.04
N MET A 144 13.18 -2.13 -4.32
CA MET A 144 12.77 -0.86 -4.94
C MET A 144 13.92 -0.16 -5.66
N GLU A 145 15.11 -0.13 -5.06
CA GLU A 145 16.31 0.42 -5.69
C GLU A 145 16.71 -0.40 -6.94
N ALA A 146 16.76 -1.72 -6.83
CA ALA A 146 17.10 -2.61 -7.93
C ALA A 146 16.10 -2.54 -9.12
N LEU A 147 14.79 -2.46 -8.82
CA LEU A 147 13.76 -2.28 -9.86
C LEU A 147 13.91 -0.93 -10.56
N ASN A 148 14.15 0.15 -9.82
CA ASN A 148 14.33 1.47 -10.39
C ASN A 148 15.60 1.56 -11.26
N GLU A 149 16.69 0.91 -10.85
CA GLU A 149 17.94 0.85 -11.63
C GLU A 149 17.79 0.00 -12.90
N ARG A 150 17.17 -1.20 -12.79
CA ARG A 150 17.05 -2.13 -13.92
C ARG A 150 15.94 -1.74 -14.91
N TYR A 151 14.84 -1.14 -14.43
CA TYR A 151 13.65 -0.81 -15.21
C TYR A 151 13.29 0.69 -15.08
N GLU A 152 14.25 1.59 -15.39
CA GLU A 152 14.16 3.05 -15.20
C GLU A 152 12.87 3.72 -15.68
N LYS A 153 12.19 3.17 -16.70
CA LYS A 153 10.99 3.75 -17.33
C LYS A 153 9.69 3.07 -16.93
N LYS A 154 9.75 2.15 -15.98
CA LYS A 154 8.59 1.39 -15.52
C LYS A 154 8.12 1.90 -14.16
N LEU A 155 6.81 1.93 -13.98
CA LEU A 155 6.22 2.44 -12.75
C LEU A 155 6.42 1.46 -11.59
N VAL A 156 6.69 1.99 -10.42
CA VAL A 156 6.72 1.25 -9.16
C VAL A 156 5.65 1.81 -8.23
N GLN A 157 4.57 1.05 -8.06
CA GLN A 157 3.54 1.35 -7.07
C GLN A 157 3.73 0.47 -5.84
N SER A 158 3.66 1.05 -4.64
CA SER A 158 3.72 0.28 -3.40
C SER A 158 2.43 0.32 -2.60
N TYR A 159 2.09 -0.80 -1.96
CA TYR A 159 1.13 -0.89 -0.87
C TYR A 159 1.92 -1.10 0.42
N SER A 160 2.07 -0.03 1.18
CA SER A 160 2.95 -0.01 2.35
C SER A 160 2.13 -0.03 3.64
N VAL A 161 2.37 -1.07 4.46
CA VAL A 161 1.70 -1.21 5.75
C VAL A 161 2.53 -0.56 6.83
N PHE A 162 1.95 0.46 7.46
CA PHE A 162 2.52 1.20 8.57
C PHE A 162 2.18 0.53 9.91
N PRO A 163 3.12 0.52 10.85
CA PRO A 163 2.90 -0.09 12.17
C PRO A 163 1.88 0.70 12.99
N ASN A 164 1.31 0.05 14.00
CA ASN A 164 0.46 0.72 14.96
C ASN A 164 1.27 1.77 15.76
N GLN A 165 0.84 3.03 15.70
CA GLN A 165 1.54 4.14 16.36
C GLN A 165 1.05 4.40 17.79
N THR A 166 -0.11 3.88 18.17
CA THR A 166 -0.73 4.15 19.48
C THR A 166 -0.37 3.12 20.54
N GLU A 167 -0.07 1.91 20.14
CA GLU A 167 0.30 0.82 21.04
C GLU A 167 1.82 0.63 21.07
N SER A 168 2.34 0.28 22.24
CA SER A 168 3.74 -0.14 22.37
C SER A 168 3.94 -1.45 21.61
N SER A 169 4.84 -1.44 20.65
CA SER A 169 5.21 -2.66 19.92
C SER A 169 6.23 -3.47 20.70
N ASP A 170 6.14 -4.80 20.56
CA ASP A 170 7.15 -5.72 21.09
C ASP A 170 8.52 -5.55 20.40
N VAL A 171 8.54 -4.93 19.22
CA VAL A 171 9.75 -4.70 18.41
C VAL A 171 10.21 -3.26 18.55
N VAL A 172 11.27 -3.04 19.34
CA VAL A 172 11.80 -1.71 19.68
C VAL A 172 12.35 -0.94 18.47
N VAL A 173 12.87 -1.66 17.46
CA VAL A 173 13.55 -1.07 16.28
C VAL A 173 12.62 -0.65 15.14
N GLN A 174 11.31 -0.79 15.29
CA GLN A 174 10.34 -0.41 14.24
C GLN A 174 10.53 1.02 13.70
N PRO A 175 10.76 2.06 14.53
CA PRO A 175 10.98 3.41 14.02
C PRO A 175 12.22 3.55 13.15
N TYR A 176 13.30 2.83 13.45
CA TYR A 176 14.50 2.81 12.60
C TYR A 176 14.20 2.21 11.24
N ASN A 177 13.57 1.02 11.20
CA ASN A 177 13.18 0.37 9.96
C ASN A 177 12.25 1.26 9.13
N SER A 178 11.27 1.91 9.79
CA SER A 178 10.28 2.77 9.13
C SER A 178 10.90 3.98 8.46
N VAL A 179 11.83 4.69 9.14
CA VAL A 179 12.46 5.88 8.57
C VAL A 179 13.40 5.52 7.41
N LEU A 180 14.18 4.43 7.54
CA LEU A 180 15.04 3.92 6.48
C LEU A 180 14.24 3.53 5.22
N THR A 181 13.10 2.87 5.42
CA THR A 181 12.22 2.45 4.31
C THR A 181 11.50 3.63 3.67
N LEU A 182 11.05 4.61 4.48
CA LEU A 182 10.40 5.82 3.98
C LEU A 182 11.31 6.60 3.03
N LYS A 183 12.63 6.69 3.31
CA LYS A 183 13.58 7.30 2.38
C LYS A 183 13.50 6.64 1.01
N ARG A 184 13.52 5.29 0.94
CA ARG A 184 13.46 4.56 -0.33
C ARG A 184 12.12 4.72 -1.02
N LEU A 185 11.02 4.71 -0.28
CA LEU A 185 9.69 4.99 -0.83
C LEU A 185 9.62 6.37 -1.48
N VAL A 186 10.19 7.40 -0.85
CA VAL A 186 10.21 8.77 -1.40
C VAL A 186 11.04 8.87 -2.66
N GLN A 187 12.15 8.11 -2.74
CA GLN A 187 13.12 8.23 -3.83
C GLN A 187 12.83 7.32 -5.03
N ASN A 188 12.26 6.13 -4.78
CA ASN A 188 12.22 5.04 -5.77
C ASN A 188 10.81 4.60 -6.14
N CYS A 189 9.75 5.11 -5.50
CA CYS A 189 8.38 4.79 -5.85
C CYS A 189 7.68 5.96 -6.55
N ASP A 190 6.83 5.64 -7.54
CA ASP A 190 5.98 6.63 -8.22
C ASP A 190 4.68 6.88 -7.46
N SER A 191 4.20 5.87 -6.74
CA SER A 191 2.98 5.96 -5.93
C SER A 191 3.03 4.99 -4.75
N THR A 192 2.66 5.49 -3.58
CA THR A 192 2.61 4.69 -2.34
C THR A 192 1.22 4.74 -1.74
N VAL A 193 0.52 3.62 -1.74
CA VAL A 193 -0.75 3.47 -1.05
C VAL A 193 -0.48 3.13 0.41
N VAL A 194 -0.88 4.02 1.30
CA VAL A 194 -0.62 3.90 2.73
C VAL A 194 -1.75 3.16 3.42
N LEU A 195 -1.39 2.11 4.15
CA LEU A 195 -2.28 1.30 4.97
C LEU A 195 -1.78 1.33 6.42
N ASP A 196 -2.53 1.96 7.31
CA ASP A 196 -2.14 2.11 8.71
C ASP A 196 -2.85 1.08 9.59
N ASN A 197 -2.08 0.24 10.27
CA ASN A 197 -2.62 -0.77 11.18
C ASN A 197 -3.49 -0.17 12.30
N THR A 198 -3.18 1.03 12.76
CA THR A 198 -4.01 1.75 13.74
C THR A 198 -5.41 2.00 13.19
N ALA A 199 -5.49 2.48 11.95
CA ALA A 199 -6.77 2.75 11.29
C ALA A 199 -7.52 1.47 10.93
N LEU A 200 -6.81 0.43 10.49
CA LEU A 200 -7.41 -0.88 10.18
C LEU A 200 -8.03 -1.51 11.43
N ASN A 201 -7.33 -1.50 12.55
CA ASN A 201 -7.86 -1.98 13.83
C ASN A 201 -9.08 -1.17 14.29
N ARG A 202 -9.02 0.17 14.19
CA ARG A 202 -10.17 1.04 14.47
C ARG A 202 -11.38 0.71 13.60
N ILE A 203 -11.19 0.50 12.31
CA ILE A 203 -12.27 0.14 11.38
C ILE A 203 -12.86 -1.23 11.74
N ALA A 204 -12.02 -2.20 12.07
CA ALA A 204 -12.46 -3.53 12.48
C ALA A 204 -13.31 -3.48 13.76
N MET A 205 -12.88 -2.70 14.75
CA MET A 205 -13.66 -2.50 15.99
C MET A 205 -14.95 -1.72 15.75
N ASP A 206 -14.89 -0.57 15.09
CA ASP A 206 -16.01 0.36 14.99
C ASP A 206 -17.06 -0.04 13.94
N ARG A 207 -16.64 -0.73 12.87
CA ARG A 207 -17.50 -1.06 11.72
C ARG A 207 -17.86 -2.52 11.62
N LEU A 208 -16.90 -3.40 11.90
CA LEU A 208 -17.11 -4.84 11.85
C LEU A 208 -17.51 -5.41 13.23
N HIS A 209 -17.45 -4.58 14.29
CA HIS A 209 -17.77 -4.96 15.67
C HIS A 209 -16.95 -6.15 16.19
N ILE A 210 -15.67 -6.19 15.82
CA ILE A 210 -14.71 -7.21 16.26
C ILE A 210 -13.87 -6.60 17.39
N GLU A 211 -14.01 -7.08 18.61
CA GLU A 211 -13.31 -6.51 19.78
C GLU A 211 -11.79 -6.66 19.70
N ASN A 212 -11.29 -7.79 19.20
CA ASN A 212 -9.85 -8.06 19.03
C ASN A 212 -9.59 -8.53 17.58
N PRO A 213 -9.32 -7.61 16.64
CA PRO A 213 -9.12 -7.98 15.27
C PRO A 213 -7.84 -8.80 15.09
N SER A 214 -7.97 -9.95 14.47
CA SER A 214 -6.82 -10.78 14.07
C SER A 214 -6.14 -10.22 12.82
N PHE A 215 -4.88 -10.60 12.59
CA PHE A 215 -4.16 -10.25 11.35
C PHE A 215 -4.90 -10.72 10.09
N ALA A 216 -5.59 -11.86 10.14
CA ALA A 216 -6.38 -12.35 9.02
C ALA A 216 -7.52 -11.38 8.65
N GLN A 217 -8.21 -10.81 9.64
CA GLN A 217 -9.27 -9.84 9.41
C GLN A 217 -8.74 -8.50 8.89
N ALA A 218 -7.62 -8.02 9.42
CA ALA A 218 -6.94 -6.84 8.90
C ALA A 218 -6.49 -7.07 7.44
N ASN A 219 -5.92 -8.23 7.13
CA ASN A 219 -5.52 -8.59 5.77
C ASN A 219 -6.71 -8.69 4.81
N SER A 220 -7.87 -9.15 5.26
CA SER A 220 -9.11 -9.15 4.46
C SER A 220 -9.57 -7.73 4.08
N LEU A 221 -9.43 -6.75 5.00
CA LEU A 221 -9.68 -5.34 4.67
C LEU A 221 -8.69 -4.81 3.64
N VAL A 222 -7.40 -5.12 3.81
CA VAL A 222 -6.34 -4.73 2.87
C VAL A 222 -6.60 -5.32 1.49
N SER A 223 -6.90 -6.62 1.39
CA SER A 223 -7.19 -7.28 0.11
C SER A 223 -8.42 -6.68 -0.59
N THR A 224 -9.45 -6.30 0.17
CA THR A 224 -10.62 -5.60 -0.37
C THR A 224 -10.25 -4.24 -0.99
N VAL A 225 -9.36 -3.48 -0.33
CA VAL A 225 -8.87 -2.21 -0.87
C VAL A 225 -8.03 -2.42 -2.12
N MET A 226 -7.09 -3.38 -2.09
CA MET A 226 -6.25 -3.70 -3.25
C MET A 226 -7.11 -4.16 -4.45
N ALA A 227 -8.09 -5.04 -4.21
CA ALA A 227 -9.02 -5.46 -5.25
C ALA A 227 -9.87 -4.29 -5.79
N ALA A 228 -10.30 -3.37 -4.94
CA ALA A 228 -11.09 -2.21 -5.38
C ALA A 228 -10.24 -1.16 -6.12
N SER A 229 -8.98 -0.94 -5.73
CA SER A 229 -8.09 0.02 -6.39
C SER A 229 -7.67 -0.41 -7.79
N THR A 230 -7.55 -1.71 -8.03
CA THR A 230 -7.20 -2.29 -9.33
C THR A 230 -8.41 -2.59 -10.21
N THR A 231 -9.63 -2.30 -9.77
CA THR A 231 -10.86 -2.62 -10.51
C THR A 231 -10.92 -1.96 -11.87
N THR A 232 -10.45 -0.73 -12.00
CA THR A 232 -10.43 0.00 -13.28
C THR A 232 -9.45 -0.60 -14.29
N LEU A 233 -8.38 -1.22 -13.81
CA LEU A 233 -7.41 -1.94 -14.64
C LEU A 233 -8.00 -3.26 -15.18
N ARG A 234 -8.73 -3.97 -14.31
CA ARG A 234 -9.31 -5.30 -14.60
C ARG A 234 -10.62 -5.22 -15.38
N TYR A 235 -11.47 -4.23 -15.08
CA TYR A 235 -12.74 -3.94 -15.74
C TYR A 235 -12.68 -2.56 -16.39
N PRO A 236 -12.21 -2.46 -17.64
CA PRO A 236 -12.01 -1.17 -18.29
C PRO A 236 -13.33 -0.39 -18.37
N GLY A 237 -13.24 0.85 -17.97
CA GLY A 237 -14.29 1.86 -18.04
C GLY A 237 -13.94 2.95 -19.05
N TYR A 238 -14.55 4.11 -18.89
CA TYR A 238 -14.26 5.27 -19.72
C TYR A 238 -12.98 6.01 -19.31
N MET A 239 -12.49 5.81 -18.07
CA MET A 239 -11.36 6.56 -17.47
C MET A 239 -10.50 5.64 -16.62
N ASN A 240 -9.20 5.96 -16.54
CA ASN A 240 -8.22 5.32 -15.64
C ASN A 240 -8.12 3.78 -15.83
N ASN A 241 -7.95 3.36 -17.09
CA ASN A 241 -7.83 1.95 -17.44
C ASN A 241 -6.40 1.43 -17.43
N ASP A 242 -5.44 2.26 -17.09
CA ASP A 242 -4.02 2.01 -17.00
C ASP A 242 -3.45 2.55 -15.67
N LEU A 243 -2.34 2.00 -15.23
CA LEU A 243 -1.68 2.42 -13.99
C LEU A 243 -1.10 3.84 -14.14
N VAL A 244 -0.58 4.17 -15.32
CA VAL A 244 -0.06 5.50 -15.65
C VAL A 244 -1.14 6.56 -15.48
N GLY A 245 -2.32 6.37 -16.07
CA GLY A 245 -3.43 7.31 -15.97
C GLY A 245 -3.94 7.47 -14.54
N LEU A 246 -3.95 6.38 -13.76
CA LEU A 246 -4.33 6.41 -12.36
C LEU A 246 -3.34 7.23 -11.53
N ILE A 247 -2.04 6.98 -11.66
CA ILE A 247 -0.99 7.70 -10.92
C ILE A 247 -0.94 9.16 -11.36
N ALA A 248 -0.94 9.45 -12.65
CA ALA A 248 -0.91 10.82 -13.18
C ALA A 248 -2.08 11.68 -12.69
N SER A 249 -3.23 11.06 -12.43
CA SER A 249 -4.41 11.75 -11.92
C SER A 249 -4.32 12.11 -10.44
N LEU A 250 -3.48 11.39 -9.66
CA LEU A 250 -3.39 11.51 -8.20
C LEU A 250 -2.12 12.18 -7.70
N VAL A 251 -1.06 12.17 -8.50
CA VAL A 251 0.28 12.65 -8.11
C VAL A 251 0.70 13.82 -9.02
N PRO A 252 0.34 15.06 -8.68
CA PRO A 252 0.76 16.24 -9.45
C PRO A 252 2.22 16.62 -9.21
N THR A 253 2.80 16.21 -8.08
CA THR A 253 4.18 16.52 -7.68
C THR A 253 4.93 15.24 -7.31
N PRO A 254 6.17 15.03 -7.77
CA PRO A 254 6.86 13.76 -7.64
C PRO A 254 7.02 13.23 -6.21
N ARG A 255 7.28 14.12 -5.24
CA ARG A 255 7.49 13.71 -3.83
C ARG A 255 6.18 13.46 -3.07
N CYS A 256 5.11 14.21 -3.40
CA CYS A 256 3.81 14.07 -2.75
C CYS A 256 2.99 12.95 -3.39
N HIS A 257 3.49 11.71 -3.35
CA HIS A 257 2.89 10.54 -3.98
C HIS A 257 2.30 9.52 -2.99
N PHE A 258 2.12 9.90 -1.73
CA PHE A 258 1.53 9.06 -0.70
C PHE A 258 0.01 9.19 -0.70
N LEU A 259 -0.68 8.09 -0.98
CA LEU A 259 -2.12 8.06 -1.16
C LEU A 259 -2.82 7.44 0.05
N MET A 260 -3.88 8.12 0.50
CA MET A 260 -4.78 7.60 1.52
C MET A 260 -5.93 6.87 0.86
N THR A 261 -6.42 5.81 1.49
CA THR A 261 -7.55 5.03 1.01
C THR A 261 -8.73 5.11 1.95
N GLY A 262 -9.92 4.97 1.39
CA GLY A 262 -11.15 4.79 2.14
C GLY A 262 -12.13 3.92 1.36
N TYR A 263 -12.76 2.96 2.01
CA TYR A 263 -13.70 2.04 1.37
C TYR A 263 -15.08 2.06 2.04
N THR A 264 -16.12 1.91 1.25
CA THR A 264 -17.49 1.81 1.75
C THR A 264 -18.40 1.10 0.72
N PRO A 265 -19.37 0.29 1.14
CA PRO A 265 -19.68 -0.11 2.51
C PRO A 265 -18.75 -1.20 3.01
N LEU A 266 -18.44 -1.17 4.30
CA LEU A 266 -17.76 -2.25 5.00
C LEU A 266 -18.84 -3.13 5.63
N GLU A 267 -18.88 -4.39 5.26
CA GLU A 267 -19.79 -5.39 5.82
C GLU A 267 -19.05 -6.23 6.85
N SER A 268 -19.71 -6.53 7.97
CA SER A 268 -19.23 -7.60 8.83
C SER A 268 -19.38 -8.90 8.05
N MET A 269 -18.27 -9.59 7.79
CA MET A 269 -18.34 -10.99 7.40
C MET A 269 -19.04 -11.71 8.57
N SER A 270 -20.33 -12.03 8.40
CA SER A 270 -21.05 -12.84 9.36
C SER A 270 -20.25 -14.12 9.56
N SER A 271 -19.71 -14.30 10.76
CA SER A 271 -19.26 -15.60 11.19
C SER A 271 -20.38 -16.57 10.86
N THR A 272 -20.09 -17.54 10.03
CA THR A 272 -20.91 -18.76 9.94
C THR A 272 -20.82 -19.40 11.30
N ASP A 273 -21.73 -19.03 12.19
CA ASP A 273 -21.95 -19.80 13.40
C ASP A 273 -22.32 -21.21 12.94
N ASP A 274 -21.65 -22.24 13.52
CA ASP A 274 -21.83 -23.66 13.30
C ASP A 274 -23.28 -24.17 13.45
N SER A 275 -24.23 -23.29 13.65
CA SER A 275 -25.67 -23.59 13.85
C SER A 275 -26.54 -23.34 12.62
N GLY A 276 -26.01 -23.23 11.41
CA GLY A 276 -26.80 -23.31 10.16
C GLY A 276 -27.96 -22.32 9.99
N SER A 277 -28.12 -21.35 10.88
CA SER A 277 -29.14 -20.33 10.84
C SER A 277 -28.51 -19.02 10.40
N ALA A 278 -28.50 -18.79 9.10
CA ALA A 278 -28.18 -17.50 8.50
C ALA A 278 -29.19 -16.44 8.98
N ARG A 279 -28.99 -15.88 10.17
CA ARG A 279 -29.52 -14.58 10.52
C ARG A 279 -28.67 -13.53 9.81
N ALA A 280 -28.90 -13.40 8.52
CA ALA A 280 -28.61 -12.18 7.80
C ALA A 280 -29.43 -11.08 8.49
N VAL A 281 -28.83 -10.38 9.44
CA VAL A 281 -29.30 -9.05 9.84
C VAL A 281 -28.92 -8.13 8.67
N SER A 282 -29.64 -8.34 7.58
CA SER A 282 -29.62 -7.45 6.43
C SER A 282 -30.33 -6.16 6.83
N ASN A 283 -29.62 -5.29 7.54
CA ASN A 283 -29.89 -3.87 7.40
C ASN A 283 -29.42 -3.47 5.99
N VAL A 284 -30.11 -4.00 4.98
CA VAL A 284 -29.99 -3.59 3.58
C VAL A 284 -30.52 -2.16 3.49
N ARG A 285 -29.77 -1.23 4.01
CA ARG A 285 -29.94 0.18 3.66
C ARG A 285 -29.57 0.27 2.19
N LYS A 286 -30.56 0.62 1.37
CA LYS A 286 -30.32 0.96 -0.04
C LYS A 286 -29.21 2.02 -0.07
N THR A 287 -27.97 1.61 -0.34
CA THR A 287 -26.84 2.51 -0.43
C THR A 287 -26.97 3.27 -1.74
N SER A 288 -27.35 4.56 -1.63
CA SER A 288 -27.35 5.44 -2.80
C SER A 288 -25.91 5.88 -3.12
N VAL A 289 -25.65 6.21 -4.37
CA VAL A 289 -24.34 6.74 -4.81
C VAL A 289 -23.92 7.96 -3.98
N LEU A 290 -24.88 8.82 -3.65
CA LEU A 290 -24.63 9.98 -2.79
C LEU A 290 -24.16 9.58 -1.38
N ASP A 291 -24.76 8.55 -0.79
CA ASP A 291 -24.36 8.07 0.53
C ASP A 291 -22.97 7.44 0.49
N VAL A 292 -22.64 6.70 -0.57
CA VAL A 292 -21.30 6.13 -0.78
C VAL A 292 -20.27 7.25 -0.86
N MET A 293 -20.44 8.21 -1.77
CA MET A 293 -19.50 9.32 -1.96
C MET A 293 -19.34 10.18 -0.70
N ARG A 294 -20.44 10.43 0.03
CA ARG A 294 -20.37 11.17 1.30
C ARG A 294 -19.63 10.40 2.39
N ARG A 295 -19.81 9.07 2.45
CA ARG A 295 -19.14 8.23 3.46
C ARG A 295 -17.65 8.08 3.18
N LEU A 296 -17.24 8.05 1.91
CA LEU A 296 -15.84 7.99 1.52
C LEU A 296 -15.03 9.16 2.08
N LEU A 297 -15.62 10.36 2.11
CA LEU A 297 -14.96 11.57 2.62
C LEU A 297 -14.93 11.65 4.17
N GLN A 298 -15.51 10.70 4.88
CA GLN A 298 -15.50 10.70 6.34
C GLN A 298 -14.21 10.09 6.88
N ALA A 299 -13.50 10.80 7.77
CA ALA A 299 -12.25 10.36 8.39
C ALA A 299 -12.32 8.98 9.07
N LYS A 300 -13.50 8.57 9.54
CA LYS A 300 -13.71 7.25 10.15
C LYS A 300 -13.71 6.07 9.17
N ASN A 301 -13.81 6.33 7.87
CA ASN A 301 -13.74 5.31 6.83
C ASN A 301 -12.39 5.30 6.12
N THR A 302 -11.47 6.23 6.44
CA THR A 302 -10.12 6.25 5.91
C THR A 302 -9.23 5.24 6.62
N MET A 303 -8.37 4.58 5.86
CA MET A 303 -7.43 3.57 6.34
C MET A 303 -6.09 4.17 6.77
N VAL A 304 -6.09 5.44 7.09
CA VAL A 304 -4.97 6.18 7.67
C VAL A 304 -5.49 6.91 8.91
N SER A 305 -4.74 6.84 9.99
CA SER A 305 -5.07 7.52 11.24
C SER A 305 -4.75 9.00 11.13
N ILE A 306 -5.77 9.82 11.06
CA ILE A 306 -5.64 11.28 11.09
C ILE A 306 -5.78 11.73 12.54
N ASN A 307 -4.71 12.27 13.12
CA ASN A 307 -4.75 12.86 14.45
C ASN A 307 -5.47 14.21 14.42
N GLN A 308 -6.80 14.20 14.51
CA GLN A 308 -7.63 15.42 14.55
C GLN A 308 -7.41 16.27 15.81
N ARG A 309 -6.66 15.79 16.81
CA ARG A 309 -6.48 16.47 18.11
C ARG A 309 -5.36 17.51 18.14
N SER A 310 -4.43 17.51 17.21
CA SER A 310 -3.40 18.54 17.16
C SER A 310 -3.97 19.80 16.52
N ARG A 311 -4.10 20.88 17.30
CA ARG A 311 -4.39 22.23 16.80
C ARG A 311 -3.34 22.75 15.81
N GLU A 312 -2.24 22.03 15.66
CA GLU A 312 -1.16 22.27 14.72
C GLU A 312 -1.47 21.75 13.30
N LEU A 313 -2.41 20.79 13.15
CA LEU A 313 -2.95 20.47 11.84
C LEU A 313 -3.94 21.60 11.49
N GLY A 314 -3.43 22.60 10.80
CA GLY A 314 -4.25 23.58 10.10
C GLY A 314 -5.35 22.91 9.28
N GLU A 315 -6.06 23.63 8.47
CA GLU A 315 -7.10 23.08 7.61
C GLU A 315 -6.49 22.19 6.51
N SER A 316 -6.24 20.89 6.82
CA SER A 316 -5.69 19.94 5.85
C SER A 316 -6.55 19.88 4.59
N LYS A 317 -5.92 19.84 3.42
CA LYS A 317 -6.55 19.97 2.10
C LYS A 317 -6.26 18.74 1.22
N TYR A 318 -7.15 18.46 0.27
CA TYR A 318 -6.90 17.47 -0.78
C TYR A 318 -6.05 18.09 -1.88
N ILE A 319 -4.99 17.37 -2.28
CA ILE A 319 -4.19 17.68 -3.46
C ILE A 319 -4.89 17.13 -4.70
N ALA A 320 -5.26 15.84 -4.66
CA ALA A 320 -6.03 15.18 -5.69
C ALA A 320 -6.94 14.13 -5.07
N LEU A 321 -8.06 13.83 -5.72
CA LEU A 321 -9.03 12.88 -5.22
C LEU A 321 -9.64 12.08 -6.38
N LEU A 322 -9.54 10.75 -6.30
CA LEU A 322 -10.17 9.81 -7.20
C LEU A 322 -11.12 8.91 -6.42
N ASN A 323 -12.37 8.83 -6.86
CA ASN A 323 -13.34 7.89 -6.34
C ASN A 323 -13.64 6.81 -7.39
N ILE A 324 -13.36 5.57 -7.08
CA ILE A 324 -13.71 4.41 -7.93
C ILE A 324 -15.03 3.85 -7.41
N ILE A 325 -16.09 3.95 -8.21
CA ILE A 325 -17.42 3.48 -7.85
C ILE A 325 -17.74 2.23 -8.68
N GLN A 326 -18.01 1.15 -7.97
CA GLN A 326 -18.36 -0.15 -8.56
C GLN A 326 -19.85 -0.41 -8.46
N GLY A 327 -20.44 -0.82 -9.55
CA GLY A 327 -21.84 -1.22 -9.60
C GLY A 327 -22.59 -0.63 -10.78
N ASP A 328 -23.89 -0.92 -10.83
CA ASP A 328 -24.81 -0.34 -11.82
C ASP A 328 -25.22 1.06 -11.33
N VAL A 329 -24.53 2.06 -11.85
CA VAL A 329 -24.65 3.45 -11.42
C VAL A 329 -24.97 4.36 -12.60
N ASP A 330 -26.06 5.13 -12.44
CA ASP A 330 -26.40 6.19 -13.38
C ASP A 330 -25.44 7.39 -13.23
N PRO A 331 -24.73 7.81 -14.30
CA PRO A 331 -23.83 8.97 -14.28
C PRO A 331 -24.51 10.26 -13.81
N ALA A 332 -25.83 10.42 -14.03
CA ALA A 332 -26.58 11.59 -13.55
C ALA A 332 -26.61 11.67 -12.01
N GLN A 333 -26.66 10.53 -11.33
CA GLN A 333 -26.61 10.48 -9.86
C GLN A 333 -25.23 10.85 -9.32
N VAL A 334 -24.16 10.48 -10.04
CA VAL A 334 -22.79 10.86 -9.72
C VAL A 334 -22.63 12.39 -9.82
N HIS A 335 -23.10 12.97 -10.92
CA HIS A 335 -23.05 14.44 -11.11
C HIS A 335 -23.78 15.21 -9.99
N LYS A 336 -25.00 14.78 -9.66
CA LYS A 336 -25.77 15.36 -8.53
C LYS A 336 -25.03 15.21 -7.19
N SER A 337 -24.31 14.09 -7.01
CA SER A 337 -23.56 13.85 -5.77
C SER A 337 -22.35 14.77 -5.68
N LEU A 338 -21.61 14.96 -6.79
CA LEU A 338 -20.49 15.91 -6.88
C LEU A 338 -20.94 17.35 -6.61
N GLN A 339 -22.06 17.76 -7.21
CA GLN A 339 -22.63 19.09 -6.98
C GLN A 339 -22.93 19.34 -5.49
N ARG A 340 -23.56 18.35 -4.82
CA ARG A 340 -23.86 18.46 -3.37
C ARG A 340 -22.61 18.46 -2.49
N ILE A 341 -21.54 17.71 -2.87
CA ILE A 341 -20.27 17.73 -2.15
C ILE A 341 -19.63 19.11 -2.23
N ARG A 342 -19.67 19.76 -3.40
CA ARG A 342 -19.16 21.12 -3.62
C ARG A 342 -20.00 22.17 -2.87
N GLU A 343 -21.33 22.13 -2.98
CA GLU A 343 -22.24 23.06 -2.29
C GLU A 343 -22.07 23.01 -0.76
N ARG A 344 -21.77 21.84 -0.20
CA ARG A 344 -21.59 21.67 1.25
C ARG A 344 -20.14 21.79 1.72
N ASN A 345 -19.21 22.02 0.83
CA ASN A 345 -17.77 22.14 1.12
C ASN A 345 -17.22 20.94 1.92
N LEU A 346 -17.63 19.71 1.53
CA LEU A 346 -17.26 18.49 2.25
C LEU A 346 -15.81 18.07 2.01
N ALA A 347 -15.20 18.51 0.92
CA ALA A 347 -13.80 18.30 0.58
C ALA A 347 -13.14 19.67 0.30
N ARG A 348 -12.09 19.98 1.02
CA ARG A 348 -11.28 21.19 0.81
C ARG A 348 -10.09 20.84 -0.05
N PHE A 349 -9.86 21.59 -1.10
CA PHE A 349 -8.74 21.42 -2.02
C PHE A 349 -7.68 22.49 -1.82
N ILE A 350 -6.48 22.19 -2.26
CA ILE A 350 -5.38 23.17 -2.32
C ILE A 350 -5.69 24.27 -3.32
N ASP A 351 -5.10 25.44 -3.09
CA ASP A 351 -5.42 26.65 -3.89
C ASP A 351 -4.63 26.73 -5.21
N TRP A 352 -3.47 26.05 -5.28
CA TRP A 352 -2.55 26.09 -6.44
C TRP A 352 -2.82 25.05 -7.51
N ALA A 353 -3.73 24.08 -7.27
CA ALA A 353 -4.12 23.05 -8.25
C ALA A 353 -5.64 23.05 -8.49
N PRO A 354 -6.10 22.51 -9.62
CA PRO A 354 -7.53 22.46 -9.91
C PRO A 354 -8.27 21.59 -8.88
N ALA A 355 -9.30 22.15 -8.25
CA ALA A 355 -10.17 21.46 -7.30
C ALA A 355 -11.07 20.46 -8.04
N SER A 356 -10.52 19.31 -8.42
CA SER A 356 -11.24 18.27 -9.15
C SER A 356 -11.41 17.00 -8.33
N ILE A 357 -12.66 16.53 -8.25
CA ILE A 357 -12.97 15.18 -7.78
C ILE A 357 -13.16 14.34 -9.03
N GLN A 358 -12.24 13.43 -9.28
CA GLN A 358 -12.38 12.47 -10.36
C GLN A 358 -13.23 11.29 -9.88
N VAL A 359 -14.06 10.76 -10.76
CA VAL A 359 -14.90 9.59 -10.47
C VAL A 359 -14.77 8.59 -11.61
N ALA A 360 -14.17 7.46 -11.32
CA ALA A 360 -14.13 6.33 -12.22
C ALA A 360 -15.31 5.39 -11.93
N LEU A 361 -16.06 5.04 -12.96
CA LEU A 361 -17.15 4.08 -12.88
C LEU A 361 -16.68 2.75 -13.42
N SER A 362 -16.82 1.71 -12.62
CA SER A 362 -16.47 0.34 -13.01
C SER A 362 -17.64 -0.60 -12.77
N ARG A 363 -17.70 -1.66 -13.58
CA ARG A 363 -18.67 -2.73 -13.37
C ARG A 363 -18.30 -3.53 -12.12
N LYS A 364 -19.28 -4.21 -11.54
CA LYS A 364 -19.00 -5.21 -10.51
C LYS A 364 -18.34 -6.43 -11.12
N SER A 365 -17.51 -7.08 -10.31
CA SER A 365 -17.02 -8.41 -10.65
C SER A 365 -18.20 -9.36 -10.87
N PRO A 366 -18.27 -10.09 -11.98
CA PRO A 366 -19.29 -11.12 -12.19
C PRO A 366 -19.06 -12.34 -11.30
N TYR A 367 -17.87 -12.49 -10.74
CA TYR A 367 -17.47 -13.67 -9.95
C TYR A 367 -17.78 -13.52 -8.45
N VAL A 368 -17.96 -12.29 -7.96
CA VAL A 368 -18.25 -12.05 -6.54
C VAL A 368 -19.68 -11.59 -6.34
N GLN A 369 -20.45 -12.38 -5.63
CA GLN A 369 -21.80 -11.99 -5.19
C GLN A 369 -21.70 -11.11 -3.95
N SER A 370 -21.70 -9.78 -4.14
CA SER A 370 -21.80 -8.85 -3.02
C SER A 370 -23.24 -8.44 -2.77
N ALA A 371 -23.67 -8.40 -1.50
CA ALA A 371 -24.99 -7.97 -1.11
C ALA A 371 -25.28 -6.49 -1.45
N ASN A 372 -24.26 -5.68 -1.56
CA ASN A 372 -24.36 -4.27 -1.89
C ASN A 372 -24.48 -4.02 -3.38
N LYS A 373 -25.45 -3.20 -3.79
CA LYS A 373 -25.61 -2.80 -5.19
C LYS A 373 -24.49 -1.90 -5.67
N VAL A 374 -23.98 -1.05 -4.80
CA VAL A 374 -22.93 -0.06 -5.11
C VAL A 374 -21.90 -0.07 -4.00
N SER A 375 -20.64 -0.14 -4.36
CA SER A 375 -19.50 0.07 -3.48
C SER A 375 -18.59 1.16 -4.03
N GLY A 376 -17.73 1.72 -3.19
CA GLY A 376 -16.81 2.75 -3.62
C GLY A 376 -15.52 2.71 -2.83
N LEU A 377 -14.42 2.99 -3.54
CA LEU A 377 -13.10 3.23 -3.01
C LEU A 377 -12.73 4.70 -3.27
N MET A 378 -12.12 5.33 -2.31
CA MET A 378 -11.47 6.62 -2.42
C MET A 378 -9.96 6.41 -2.43
N LEU A 379 -9.29 6.97 -3.41
CA LEU A 379 -7.85 7.21 -3.42
C LEU A 379 -7.64 8.72 -3.35
N GLY A 380 -7.03 9.19 -2.30
CA GLY A 380 -6.86 10.62 -2.07
C GLY A 380 -5.42 10.95 -1.70
N ASN A 381 -4.85 11.92 -2.40
CA ASN A 381 -3.64 12.59 -1.97
C ASN A 381 -4.07 13.74 -1.05
N HIS A 382 -3.77 13.65 0.23
CA HIS A 382 -4.29 14.57 1.26
C HIS A 382 -3.18 14.97 2.22
N THR A 383 -3.06 16.25 2.51
CA THR A 383 -1.96 16.80 3.33
C THR A 383 -1.95 16.31 4.77
N SER A 384 -3.07 15.79 5.30
CA SER A 384 -3.11 15.22 6.66
C SER A 384 -2.19 14.00 6.87
N ILE A 385 -1.72 13.38 5.79
CA ILE A 385 -0.78 12.24 5.86
C ILE A 385 0.54 12.63 6.55
N ARG A 386 0.89 13.93 6.54
CA ARG A 386 2.06 14.46 7.24
C ARG A 386 2.07 14.11 8.73
N SER A 387 0.89 13.93 9.35
CA SER A 387 0.80 13.53 10.76
C SER A 387 1.37 12.14 11.03
N LEU A 388 1.28 11.25 10.03
CA LEU A 388 1.84 9.90 10.10
C LEU A 388 3.38 9.96 10.05
N PHE A 389 3.94 10.76 9.13
CA PHE A 389 5.39 10.97 9.02
C PHE A 389 5.96 11.62 10.29
N ARG A 390 5.26 12.63 10.82
CA ARG A 390 5.63 13.26 12.09
C ARG A 390 5.66 12.24 13.22
N GLY A 391 4.65 11.36 13.30
CA GLY A 391 4.61 10.29 14.29
C GLY A 391 5.81 9.34 14.19
N CYS A 392 6.22 8.96 12.97
CA CYS A 392 7.40 8.14 12.73
C CYS A 392 8.69 8.85 13.16
N LEU A 393 8.84 10.13 12.80
CA LEU A 393 9.99 10.96 13.20
C LEU A 393 10.07 11.13 14.71
N ASP A 394 8.97 11.44 15.40
CA ASP A 394 8.93 11.61 16.85
C ASP A 394 9.32 10.32 17.59
N GLN A 395 8.91 9.15 17.09
CA GLN A 395 9.32 7.87 17.64
C GLN A 395 10.81 7.59 17.39
N PHE A 396 11.28 7.88 16.18
CA PHE A 396 12.69 7.75 15.81
C PHE A 396 13.58 8.65 16.67
N ASP A 397 13.26 9.94 16.79
CA ASP A 397 14.01 10.91 17.58
C ASP A 397 14.04 10.55 19.08
N LYS A 398 12.93 10.03 19.64
CA LYS A 398 12.86 9.51 21.00
C LYS A 398 13.79 8.33 21.23
N LEU A 399 13.90 7.42 20.26
CA LEU A 399 14.81 6.29 20.34
C LEU A 399 16.26 6.72 20.20
N MET A 400 16.57 7.59 19.24
CA MET A 400 17.91 8.12 19.05
C MET A 400 18.38 8.92 20.26
N SER A 401 17.54 9.77 20.84
CA SER A 401 17.88 10.54 22.06
C SER A 401 18.13 9.66 23.29
N LYS A 402 17.46 8.53 23.42
CA LYS A 402 17.72 7.53 24.46
C LYS A 402 18.97 6.70 24.16
N GLY A 403 19.45 6.70 22.94
CA GLY A 403 20.65 6.02 22.45
C GLY A 403 21.94 6.65 22.94
N PHE A 404 21.91 7.93 23.31
CA PHE A 404 23.07 8.66 23.75
C PHE A 404 22.84 9.29 25.12
N ASN A 405 23.83 9.26 25.96
CA ASN A 405 23.85 9.99 27.25
C ASN A 405 24.03 11.50 26.98
N ARG A 406 23.83 12.33 28.02
CA ARG A 406 24.01 13.80 27.92
C ARG A 406 25.43 14.24 27.56
N ASP A 407 26.42 13.38 27.76
CA ASP A 407 27.84 13.58 27.42
C ASP A 407 28.20 13.11 26.00
N GLY A 408 27.21 12.64 25.21
CA GLY A 408 27.43 12.12 23.89
C GLY A 408 27.92 10.68 23.83
N THR A 409 28.10 10.02 24.98
CA THR A 409 28.42 8.58 25.01
C THR A 409 27.17 7.73 24.78
N ARG A 410 27.33 6.53 24.19
CA ARG A 410 26.20 5.63 23.98
C ARG A 410 25.60 5.14 25.28
N SER A 411 24.26 5.16 25.36
CA SER A 411 23.56 4.65 26.51
C SER A 411 23.52 3.12 26.50
N ASN A 412 23.64 2.50 27.66
CA ASN A 412 23.58 1.03 27.78
C ASN A 412 22.24 0.42 27.37
N LEU A 413 21.20 1.23 27.20
CA LEU A 413 19.84 0.77 26.84
C LEU A 413 19.62 0.59 25.33
N SER A 414 20.27 1.40 24.49
CA SER A 414 20.06 1.40 23.04
C SER A 414 21.30 1.01 22.25
N ALA A 415 22.49 1.03 22.85
CA ALA A 415 23.71 0.56 22.23
C ALA A 415 23.55 -0.81 21.53
N PRO A 416 22.92 -1.84 22.17
CA PRO A 416 22.78 -3.14 21.53
C PRO A 416 21.95 -3.15 20.24
N PHE A 417 21.05 -2.18 20.06
CA PHE A 417 20.23 -2.09 18.85
C PHE A 417 20.95 -1.38 17.72
N LEU A 418 21.63 -0.28 18.02
CA LEU A 418 22.45 0.45 17.03
C LEU A 418 23.64 -0.38 16.57
N ASP A 419 24.29 -1.10 17.49
CA ASP A 419 25.42 -1.99 17.18
C ASP A 419 25.04 -3.06 16.15
N ARG A 420 23.79 -3.52 16.11
CA ARG A 420 23.34 -4.50 15.10
C ARG A 420 23.33 -3.94 13.69
N TYR A 421 23.06 -2.65 13.50
CA TYR A 421 23.13 -2.00 12.18
C TYR A 421 24.59 -1.75 11.79
N GLU A 422 25.44 -1.37 12.74
CA GLU A 422 26.86 -1.11 12.49
C GLU A 422 27.71 -2.38 12.27
N HIS A 423 27.24 -3.54 12.74
CA HIS A 423 27.91 -4.84 12.55
C HIS A 423 27.23 -5.71 11.47
N SER A 424 26.27 -5.16 10.71
CA SER A 424 25.69 -5.83 9.55
C SER A 424 26.66 -5.79 8.36
N GLY A 425 26.43 -6.61 7.34
CA GLY A 425 27.23 -6.58 6.10
C GLY A 425 27.14 -5.26 5.35
N VAL A 426 26.15 -4.41 5.67
CA VAL A 426 25.99 -3.04 5.14
C VAL A 426 26.43 -1.96 6.13
N ALA A 427 27.33 -2.31 7.06
CA ALA A 427 27.86 -1.39 8.09
C ALA A 427 28.41 -0.07 7.53
N ASN A 428 28.94 -0.09 6.30
CA ASN A 428 29.45 1.10 5.63
C ASN A 428 28.42 2.21 5.46
N MET A 429 27.12 1.88 5.34
CA MET A 429 26.05 2.86 5.23
C MET A 429 25.80 3.60 6.56
N PHE A 430 26.09 2.95 7.69
CA PHE A 430 25.85 3.49 9.03
C PHE A 430 27.08 4.12 9.66
N SER A 431 28.26 3.99 9.06
CA SER A 431 29.53 4.55 9.54
C SER A 431 29.80 5.92 8.93
N ARG A 432 29.96 6.96 9.77
CA ARG A 432 30.33 8.31 9.31
C ARG A 432 31.65 8.38 8.57
N SER A 433 32.61 7.54 8.95
CA SER A 433 33.95 7.53 8.36
C SER A 433 33.99 6.91 6.96
N ALA A 434 32.97 6.13 6.59
CA ALA A 434 32.91 5.44 5.30
C ALA A 434 32.24 6.28 4.20
N ARG A 435 31.50 7.36 4.58
CA ARG A 435 30.75 8.20 3.63
C ARG A 435 31.45 9.54 3.41
N ALA A 436 31.41 10.02 2.17
CA ALA A 436 32.06 11.26 1.75
C ALA A 436 31.44 12.52 2.39
N ASP A 437 30.14 12.49 2.69
CA ASP A 437 29.39 13.59 3.31
C ASP A 437 29.45 13.60 4.85
N GLY A 438 30.05 12.56 5.47
CA GLY A 438 30.16 12.42 6.92
C GLY A 438 28.84 12.25 7.68
N LYS A 439 27.74 12.04 6.96
CA LYS A 439 26.42 11.72 7.54
C LYS A 439 26.20 10.21 7.59
N THR A 440 25.50 9.74 8.61
CA THR A 440 25.05 8.34 8.67
C THR A 440 23.76 8.16 7.86
N GLU A 441 23.48 6.93 7.43
CA GLU A 441 22.23 6.60 6.74
C GLU A 441 20.98 7.00 7.55
N PHE A 442 21.06 6.93 8.88
CA PHE A 442 19.99 7.37 9.77
C PHE A 442 19.75 8.88 9.69
N GLU A 443 20.82 9.68 9.67
CA GLU A 443 20.73 11.15 9.59
C GLU A 443 20.16 11.58 8.25
N GLU A 444 20.60 10.98 7.17
CA GLU A 444 20.12 11.25 5.82
C GLU A 444 18.65 10.83 5.66
N SER A 445 18.29 9.63 6.12
CA SER A 445 16.90 9.16 6.02
C SER A 445 15.94 10.02 6.84
N ARG A 446 16.37 10.46 8.02
CA ARG A 446 15.61 11.39 8.85
C ARG A 446 15.39 12.73 8.14
N GLU A 447 16.45 13.26 7.51
CA GLU A 447 16.36 14.52 6.77
C GLU A 447 15.38 14.42 5.59
N VAL A 448 15.43 13.34 4.81
CA VAL A 448 14.50 13.11 3.68
C VAL A 448 13.05 13.04 4.17
N VAL A 449 12.77 12.32 5.26
CA VAL A 449 11.40 12.23 5.81
C VAL A 449 10.94 13.58 6.39
N GLN A 450 11.85 14.35 7.01
CA GLN A 450 11.54 15.71 7.47
C GLN A 450 11.20 16.62 6.29
N GLN A 451 11.99 16.60 5.22
CA GLN A 451 11.72 17.36 4.01
C GLN A 451 10.38 17.00 3.39
N LEU A 452 10.02 15.71 3.37
CA LEU A 452 8.70 15.27 2.92
C LEU A 452 7.57 15.84 3.77
N HIS A 453 7.73 15.83 5.10
CA HIS A 453 6.77 16.44 6.01
C HIS A 453 6.57 17.93 5.72
N ASP A 454 7.69 18.66 5.58
CA ASP A 454 7.70 20.09 5.34
C ASP A 454 7.09 20.46 3.97
N GLU A 455 7.29 19.60 2.96
CA GLU A 455 6.69 19.75 1.64
C GLU A 455 5.16 19.58 1.67
N TYR A 456 4.64 18.58 2.40
CA TYR A 456 3.19 18.44 2.61
C TYR A 456 2.61 19.60 3.43
N GLU A 457 3.38 20.21 4.33
CA GLU A 457 2.99 21.40 5.06
C GLU A 457 2.95 22.64 4.15
N ALA A 458 3.98 22.83 3.33
CA ALA A 458 4.06 23.90 2.34
C ALA A 458 2.94 23.79 1.30
N ALA A 459 2.55 22.57 0.90
CA ALA A 459 1.47 22.32 -0.06
C ALA A 459 0.09 22.81 0.41
N GLU A 460 -0.13 23.07 1.72
CA GLU A 460 -1.35 23.67 2.23
C GLU A 460 -1.44 25.19 1.93
N GLY A 461 -0.28 25.84 1.70
CA GLY A 461 -0.18 27.28 1.40
C GLY A 461 -0.46 27.61 -0.07
N SER A 462 -0.86 28.84 -0.32
CA SER A 462 -1.01 29.38 -1.69
C SER A 462 0.35 29.52 -2.41
N ASP A 463 1.43 29.68 -1.66
CA ASP A 463 2.75 30.04 -2.14
C ASP A 463 3.63 28.82 -2.44
N TYR A 464 3.05 27.62 -2.48
CA TYR A 464 3.77 26.33 -2.70
C TYR A 464 4.66 26.36 -3.94
N LEU A 465 4.18 26.90 -5.05
CA LEU A 465 4.97 26.93 -6.29
C LEU A 465 6.24 27.80 -6.16
N THR A 466 6.19 28.88 -5.37
CA THR A 466 7.38 29.70 -5.07
C THR A 466 8.33 29.00 -4.10
N TRP A 467 7.76 28.25 -3.15
CA TRP A 467 8.55 27.42 -2.22
C TRP A 467 9.33 26.33 -2.95
N VAL A 468 8.70 25.59 -3.86
CA VAL A 468 9.37 24.56 -4.69
C VAL A 468 10.47 25.17 -5.55
N ALA A 469 10.24 26.35 -6.13
CA ALA A 469 11.25 27.05 -6.95
C ALA A 469 12.48 27.51 -6.15
N GLN A 470 12.37 27.64 -4.83
CA GLN A 470 13.49 27.98 -3.93
C GLN A 470 14.27 26.76 -3.45
N GLN A 471 13.69 25.57 -3.54
CA GLN A 471 14.34 24.30 -3.12
C GLN A 471 15.14 23.64 -4.25
N ASN A 472 14.81 23.95 -5.51
CA ASN A 472 15.54 23.54 -6.71
C ASN A 472 16.62 24.57 -7.05
#